data_eccb1155749aa161414f7657dade4416
#
_entry.id   eccb1155749aa161414f7657dade4416
#
_cell.length_a   1.000
_cell.length_b   1.000
_cell.length_c   1.000
_cell.angle_alpha   90.00
_cell.angle_beta   90.00
_cell.angle_gamma   90.00
#
_symmetry.space_group_name_H-M   'P 1'
#
loop_
_entity.id
_entity.type
_entity.pdbx_description
1 polymer ?
#
loop_
_entity_poly.entity_id
_entity_poly.type
_entity_poly.pdbx_seq_one_letter_code
_entity_poly.pdbx_strand_id
1 'polypeptide(L)'
;DQRRADLRFAFPESFSGRLEGATIVRLGRRAKYLLAELDSGETLVCHLGMSGSFRIEAEGEAGLPGVFHLPRGKEGVHDHVIFELDSPAGRARVLYNDPRRFGYMDLIATEQIEHHPWFSALGVEPVGNQLSAPYLAEKFRNKKAPLKSALLDQSIIAGLGNIYVCEAMWRSRLAPKRLAGELVTKAGHPREKLERLVPAIREVIAEAIEAGGSSLRD
;
A
#
# COMPACT_ATOMS: atom_id res chain seq x y z
N ASP A 1 9.96 9.16 -18.70
CA ASP A 1 9.01 9.94 -19.50
C ASP A 1 7.74 10.19 -18.68
N GLN A 2 7.40 11.45 -18.45
CA GLN A 2 6.18 11.89 -17.76
C GLN A 2 5.19 12.39 -18.81
N ARG A 3 4.10 11.66 -19.03
CA ARG A 3 3.14 11.93 -20.10
C ARG A 3 2.01 12.89 -19.70
N ARG A 4 1.93 13.26 -18.42
CA ARG A 4 0.90 14.16 -17.87
C ARG A 4 1.51 15.04 -16.78
N ALA A 5 0.87 16.19 -16.53
CA ALA A 5 1.27 17.08 -15.46
C ALA A 5 0.78 16.63 -14.07
N ASP A 6 -0.23 15.76 -14.02
CA ASP A 6 -0.88 15.31 -12.79
C ASP A 6 -1.34 13.84 -12.82
N LEU A 7 -1.51 13.30 -11.64
CA LEU A 7 -2.32 12.12 -11.32
C LEU A 7 -3.46 12.59 -10.39
N ARG A 8 -3.61 11.98 -9.20
CA ARG A 8 -4.50 12.49 -8.16
C ARG A 8 -4.06 13.88 -7.66
N PHE A 9 -2.75 14.09 -7.62
CA PHE A 9 -2.09 15.35 -7.30
C PHE A 9 -1.13 15.71 -8.44
N ALA A 10 -0.76 16.99 -8.53
CA ALA A 10 0.32 17.40 -9.41
C ALA A 10 1.62 16.70 -9.03
N PHE A 11 2.46 16.39 -10.01
CA PHE A 11 3.82 15.94 -9.73
C PHE A 11 4.64 17.08 -9.11
N PRO A 12 5.65 16.78 -8.29
CA PRO A 12 6.54 17.79 -7.78
C PRO A 12 7.29 18.50 -8.91
N GLU A 13 7.76 19.70 -8.63
CA GLU A 13 8.53 20.49 -9.59
C GLU A 13 9.74 19.71 -10.09
N SER A 14 10.00 19.81 -11.40
CA SER A 14 11.10 19.13 -12.10
C SER A 14 11.15 17.60 -11.86
N PHE A 15 9.99 16.95 -11.66
CA PHE A 15 9.89 15.52 -11.32
C PHE A 15 10.77 14.63 -12.20
N SER A 16 10.66 14.76 -13.53
CA SER A 16 11.46 13.95 -14.46
C SER A 16 12.95 14.28 -14.36
N GLY A 17 13.31 15.58 -14.29
CA GLY A 17 14.71 15.99 -14.21
C GLY A 17 15.41 15.58 -12.92
N ARG A 18 14.66 15.49 -11.80
CA ARG A 18 15.19 15.02 -10.51
C ARG A 18 15.42 13.51 -10.47
N LEU A 19 14.73 12.76 -11.35
CA LEU A 19 14.88 11.31 -11.49
C LEU A 19 15.92 10.92 -12.55
N GLU A 20 16.20 11.81 -13.48
CA GLU A 20 17.14 11.53 -14.58
C GLU A 20 18.57 11.37 -14.05
N GLY A 21 19.19 10.24 -14.36
CA GLY A 21 20.52 9.88 -13.90
C GLY A 21 20.63 9.45 -12.43
N ALA A 22 19.50 9.48 -11.68
CA ALA A 22 19.50 9.02 -10.29
C ALA A 22 19.57 7.50 -10.19
N THR A 23 20.26 6.99 -9.18
CA THR A 23 20.37 5.55 -8.89
C THR A 23 19.43 5.16 -7.76
N ILE A 24 18.60 4.11 -7.99
CA ILE A 24 17.80 3.52 -6.91
C ILE A 24 18.74 2.68 -6.03
N VAL A 25 18.95 3.14 -4.79
CA VAL A 25 19.82 2.47 -3.83
C VAL A 25 19.07 1.49 -2.92
N ARG A 26 17.77 1.70 -2.72
CA ARG A 26 16.93 0.79 -1.94
C ARG A 26 15.47 0.85 -2.39
N LEU A 27 14.82 -0.32 -2.42
CA LEU A 27 13.37 -0.42 -2.56
C LEU A 27 12.76 -0.83 -1.23
N GLY A 28 11.66 -0.20 -0.87
CA GLY A 28 10.94 -0.46 0.36
C GLY A 28 9.43 -0.25 0.19
N ARG A 29 8.71 -0.53 1.27
CA ARG A 29 7.26 -0.31 1.35
C ARG A 29 6.88 0.18 2.75
N ARG A 30 6.00 1.14 2.81
CA ARG A 30 5.31 1.55 4.04
C ARG A 30 3.81 1.65 3.75
N ALA A 31 3.00 0.94 4.49
CA ALA A 31 1.56 0.82 4.22
C ALA A 31 1.28 0.39 2.76
N LYS A 32 0.61 1.24 1.99
CA LYS A 32 0.32 1.06 0.55
C LYS A 32 1.23 1.91 -0.34
N TYR A 33 2.33 2.43 0.20
CA TYR A 33 3.31 3.22 -0.54
C TYR A 33 4.51 2.37 -0.92
N LEU A 34 4.88 2.38 -2.19
CA LEU A 34 6.18 1.94 -2.66
C LEU A 34 7.19 3.08 -2.46
N LEU A 35 8.35 2.76 -1.95
CA LEU A 35 9.44 3.69 -1.67
C LEU A 35 10.67 3.27 -2.45
N ALA A 36 11.18 4.15 -3.33
CA ALA A 36 12.43 3.95 -4.01
C ALA A 36 13.40 5.06 -3.56
N GLU A 37 14.34 4.71 -2.69
CA GLU A 37 15.38 5.63 -2.22
C GLU A 37 16.42 5.83 -3.32
N LEU A 38 16.79 7.09 -3.55
CA LEU A 38 17.71 7.51 -4.58
C LEU A 38 19.04 7.94 -3.96
N ASP A 39 20.11 7.80 -4.72
CA ASP A 39 21.45 8.29 -4.35
C ASP A 39 21.51 9.82 -4.20
N SER A 40 20.54 10.54 -4.75
CA SER A 40 20.37 11.99 -4.55
C SER A 40 19.96 12.38 -3.12
N GLY A 41 19.61 11.42 -2.25
CA GLY A 41 19.05 11.67 -0.91
C GLY A 41 17.55 11.91 -0.91
N GLU A 42 16.87 11.69 -2.02
CA GLU A 42 15.43 11.74 -2.15
C GLU A 42 14.82 10.32 -2.20
N THR A 43 13.56 10.21 -1.88
CA THR A 43 12.80 8.99 -2.04
C THR A 43 11.63 9.25 -2.98
N LEU A 44 11.57 8.49 -4.08
CA LEU A 44 10.37 8.41 -4.90
C LEU A 44 9.31 7.61 -4.15
N VAL A 45 8.21 8.26 -3.85
CA VAL A 45 7.05 7.69 -3.18
C VAL A 45 5.94 7.46 -4.19
N CYS A 46 5.45 6.22 -4.30
CA CYS A 46 4.36 5.88 -5.21
C CYS A 46 3.20 5.24 -4.45
N HIS A 47 1.97 5.70 -4.72
CA HIS A 47 0.74 5.09 -4.26
C HIS A 47 -0.14 4.73 -5.45
N LEU A 48 -0.55 3.46 -5.56
CA LEU A 48 -1.28 2.95 -6.73
C LEU A 48 -2.76 3.38 -6.79
N GLY A 49 -3.28 3.97 -5.72
CA GLY A 49 -4.70 4.31 -5.66
C GLY A 49 -5.58 3.05 -5.70
N MET A 50 -6.56 3.05 -6.59
CA MET A 50 -7.51 1.93 -6.74
C MET A 50 -7.26 1.09 -8.00
N SER A 51 -6.74 1.69 -9.07
CA SER A 51 -6.56 1.05 -10.38
C SER A 51 -5.13 1.12 -10.89
N GLY A 52 -4.23 1.79 -10.16
CA GLY A 52 -2.83 1.91 -10.54
C GLY A 52 -2.10 0.58 -10.52
N SER A 53 -1.20 0.41 -11.46
CA SER A 53 -0.36 -0.78 -11.58
C SER A 53 0.95 -0.46 -12.25
N PHE A 54 1.97 -1.26 -11.96
CA PHE A 54 3.21 -1.24 -12.71
C PHE A 54 3.26 -2.42 -13.69
N ARG A 55 3.81 -2.17 -14.89
CA ARG A 55 4.21 -3.19 -15.86
C ARG A 55 5.71 -3.06 -16.07
N ILE A 56 6.41 -4.18 -16.08
CA ILE A 56 7.87 -4.23 -16.31
C ILE A 56 8.09 -4.86 -17.69
N GLU A 57 8.85 -4.16 -18.53
CA GLU A 57 9.33 -4.62 -19.83
C GLU A 57 10.85 -4.67 -19.76
N ALA A 58 11.44 -5.86 -19.73
CA ALA A 58 12.88 -6.07 -19.73
C ALA A 58 13.32 -6.70 -21.05
N GLU A 59 14.58 -6.47 -21.43
CA GLU A 59 15.17 -7.15 -22.61
C GLU A 59 15.18 -8.67 -22.37
N GLY A 60 14.36 -9.41 -23.14
CA GLY A 60 14.26 -10.86 -23.08
C GLY A 60 13.04 -11.43 -22.36
N GLU A 61 12.38 -10.71 -21.49
CA GLU A 61 11.14 -11.16 -20.83
C GLU A 61 10.22 -9.99 -20.49
N ALA A 62 8.99 -10.02 -21.00
CA ALA A 62 7.93 -9.14 -20.52
C ALA A 62 7.30 -9.80 -19.28
N GLY A 63 7.67 -9.33 -18.10
CA GLY A 63 7.14 -9.83 -16.83
C GLY A 63 6.14 -8.85 -16.20
N LEU A 64 4.97 -9.33 -15.82
CA LEU A 64 4.10 -8.62 -14.88
C LEU A 64 4.47 -9.07 -13.47
N PRO A 65 4.72 -8.16 -12.52
CA PRO A 65 4.90 -8.56 -11.14
C PRO A 65 3.57 -9.11 -10.60
N GLY A 66 3.53 -10.42 -10.36
CA GLY A 66 2.38 -11.15 -9.85
C GLY A 66 1.61 -11.94 -10.91
N VAL A 67 0.85 -12.93 -10.46
CA VAL A 67 -0.05 -13.73 -11.29
C VAL A 67 -1.41 -13.04 -11.36
N PHE A 68 -1.71 -12.41 -12.48
CA PHE A 68 -3.01 -11.78 -12.72
C PHE A 68 -3.89 -12.68 -13.58
N HIS A 69 -5.13 -12.92 -13.13
CA HIS A 69 -6.10 -13.77 -13.85
C HIS A 69 -6.70 -13.12 -15.09
N LEU A 70 -6.50 -11.82 -15.30
CA LEU A 70 -7.00 -11.08 -16.45
C LEU A 70 -5.84 -10.36 -17.15
N PRO A 71 -5.74 -10.42 -18.50
CA PRO A 71 -4.82 -9.58 -19.24
C PRO A 71 -5.19 -8.12 -18.97
N ARG A 72 -4.29 -7.37 -18.35
CA ARG A 72 -4.48 -5.93 -18.17
C ARG A 72 -4.44 -5.26 -19.53
N GLY A 73 -5.44 -4.38 -19.74
CA GLY A 73 -5.80 -3.80 -21.01
C GLY A 73 -4.65 -3.19 -21.82
N LYS A 74 -4.95 -2.97 -23.09
CA LYS A 74 -4.05 -2.54 -24.16
C LYS A 74 -3.14 -1.37 -23.73
N GLU A 75 -1.90 -1.46 -24.19
CA GLU A 75 -0.84 -0.48 -24.05
C GLU A 75 -1.30 0.95 -24.37
N GLY A 76 -0.76 1.92 -23.65
CA GLY A 76 -0.60 3.29 -24.09
C GLY A 76 -1.59 4.31 -23.54
N VAL A 77 -2.88 4.04 -23.47
CA VAL A 77 -3.88 5.08 -23.16
C VAL A 77 -3.83 5.60 -21.72
N HIS A 78 -3.45 4.72 -20.77
CA HIS A 78 -3.41 5.04 -19.35
C HIS A 78 -2.02 4.89 -18.74
N ASP A 79 -0.98 4.78 -19.57
CA ASP A 79 0.41 4.80 -19.13
C ASP A 79 0.83 6.24 -18.93
N HIS A 80 0.93 6.66 -17.67
CA HIS A 80 1.15 8.07 -17.31
C HIS A 80 2.61 8.40 -17.02
N VAL A 81 3.37 7.44 -16.52
CA VAL A 81 4.80 7.58 -16.25
C VAL A 81 5.54 6.34 -16.75
N ILE A 82 6.68 6.56 -17.40
CA ILE A 82 7.59 5.50 -17.84
C ILE A 82 8.95 5.79 -17.24
N PHE A 83 9.45 4.84 -16.48
CA PHE A 83 10.81 4.85 -15.97
C PHE A 83 11.66 3.95 -16.88
N GLU A 84 12.69 4.50 -17.47
CA GLU A 84 13.71 3.74 -18.19
C GLU A 84 14.86 3.50 -17.24
N LEU A 85 15.18 2.23 -17.00
CA LEU A 85 16.14 1.80 -15.99
C LEU A 85 17.28 1.06 -16.66
N ASP A 86 18.51 1.43 -16.31
CA ASP A 86 19.70 0.67 -16.62
C ASP A 86 20.20 -0.07 -15.37
N SER A 87 20.51 -1.35 -15.50
CA SER A 87 21.05 -2.15 -14.40
C SER A 87 22.11 -3.13 -14.91
N PRO A 88 22.92 -3.72 -14.02
CA PRO A 88 23.84 -4.80 -14.42
C PRO A 88 23.15 -6.00 -15.07
N ALA A 89 21.86 -6.19 -14.86
CA ALA A 89 21.06 -7.25 -15.48
C ALA A 89 20.47 -6.85 -16.85
N GLY A 90 20.74 -5.62 -17.32
CA GLY A 90 20.22 -5.10 -18.58
C GLY A 90 19.28 -3.92 -18.41
N ARG A 91 18.68 -3.50 -19.51
CA ARG A 91 17.71 -2.42 -19.56
C ARG A 91 16.29 -2.90 -19.26
N ALA A 92 15.55 -2.08 -18.55
CA ALA A 92 14.14 -2.31 -18.28
C ALA A 92 13.33 -1.02 -18.37
N ARG A 93 12.07 -1.16 -18.74
CA ARG A 93 11.07 -0.08 -18.66
C ARG A 93 10.03 -0.45 -17.61
N VAL A 94 9.76 0.44 -16.70
CA VAL A 94 8.68 0.29 -15.71
C VAL A 94 7.60 1.31 -16.04
N LEU A 95 6.44 0.83 -16.44
CA LEU A 95 5.32 1.65 -16.88
C LEU A 95 4.27 1.72 -15.78
N TYR A 96 3.92 2.93 -15.39
CA TYR A 96 2.82 3.16 -14.46
C TYR A 96 1.53 3.41 -15.23
N ASN A 97 0.58 2.49 -15.09
CA ASN A 97 -0.74 2.54 -15.71
C ASN A 97 -1.82 2.79 -14.64
N ASP A 98 -2.69 3.79 -14.83
CA ASP A 98 -3.79 4.08 -13.90
C ASP A 98 -4.99 4.72 -14.62
N PRO A 99 -5.97 3.93 -15.06
CA PRO A 99 -7.16 4.41 -15.77
C PRO A 99 -7.96 5.45 -15.00
N ARG A 100 -8.01 5.36 -13.67
CA ARG A 100 -8.81 6.26 -12.82
C ARG A 100 -8.03 7.46 -12.31
N ARG A 101 -6.71 7.44 -12.39
CA ARG A 101 -5.79 8.48 -11.88
C ARG A 101 -5.98 8.79 -10.39
N PHE A 102 -6.23 7.77 -9.59
CA PHE A 102 -6.33 7.88 -8.13
C PHE A 102 -5.01 7.60 -7.42
N GLY A 103 -4.03 7.11 -8.18
CA GLY A 103 -2.67 7.01 -7.71
C GLY A 103 -1.97 8.37 -7.69
N TYR A 104 -0.80 8.41 -7.09
CA TYR A 104 0.04 9.61 -7.04
C TYR A 104 1.49 9.25 -6.73
N MET A 105 2.38 10.15 -7.10
CA MET A 105 3.81 10.04 -6.87
C MET A 105 4.34 11.37 -6.35
N ASP A 106 5.40 11.29 -5.56
CA ASP A 106 6.12 12.44 -5.05
C ASP A 106 7.59 12.12 -4.85
N LEU A 107 8.44 13.15 -4.76
CA LEU A 107 9.84 13.07 -4.38
C LEU A 107 10.01 13.80 -3.05
N ILE A 108 10.36 13.06 -2.02
CA ILE A 108 10.48 13.56 -0.65
C ILE A 108 11.91 13.32 -0.18
N ALA A 109 12.53 14.31 0.46
CA ALA A 109 13.85 14.09 1.08
C ALA A 109 13.77 12.88 2.03
N THR A 110 14.69 11.93 1.86
CA THR A 110 14.63 10.63 2.57
C THR A 110 14.57 10.82 4.08
N GLU A 111 15.31 11.78 4.62
CA GLU A 111 15.30 12.13 6.05
C GLU A 111 13.96 12.71 6.56
N GLN A 112 13.11 13.21 5.66
CA GLN A 112 11.82 13.81 5.97
C GLN A 112 10.64 12.84 5.84
N ILE A 113 10.86 11.63 5.35
CA ILE A 113 9.78 10.65 5.08
C ILE A 113 8.90 10.43 6.31
N GLU A 114 9.48 10.18 7.49
CA GLU A 114 8.73 9.88 8.70
C GLU A 114 7.89 11.07 9.20
N HIS A 115 8.31 12.29 8.88
CA HIS A 115 7.64 13.54 9.25
C HIS A 115 6.63 14.01 8.19
N HIS A 116 6.66 13.42 7.00
CA HIS A 116 5.75 13.79 5.93
C HIS A 116 4.30 13.48 6.29
N PRO A 117 3.30 14.34 5.95
CA PRO A 117 1.88 14.13 6.28
C PRO A 117 1.31 12.77 5.88
N TRP A 118 1.84 12.14 4.84
CA TRP A 118 1.39 10.81 4.41
C TRP A 118 1.85 9.67 5.32
N PHE A 119 2.89 9.88 6.13
CA PHE A 119 3.53 8.85 6.95
C PHE A 119 3.44 9.08 8.45
N SER A 120 3.50 10.35 8.89
CA SER A 120 3.62 10.73 10.29
C SER A 120 2.47 10.22 11.18
N ALA A 121 1.27 10.04 10.62
CA ALA A 121 0.10 9.54 11.34
C ALA A 121 -0.17 8.04 11.10
N LEU A 122 0.68 7.31 10.37
CA LEU A 122 0.44 5.90 10.08
C LEU A 122 0.68 5.03 11.32
N GLY A 123 -0.28 4.17 11.60
CA GLY A 123 -0.21 3.14 12.64
C GLY A 123 0.76 2.01 12.32
N VAL A 124 0.58 0.87 12.99
CA VAL A 124 1.44 -0.31 12.83
C VAL A 124 1.19 -1.04 11.52
N GLU A 125 2.22 -1.71 11.00
CA GLU A 125 2.07 -2.60 9.84
C GLU A 125 1.30 -3.87 10.22
N PRO A 126 0.37 -4.33 9.38
CA PRO A 126 -0.46 -5.51 9.68
C PRO A 126 0.32 -6.82 9.73
N VAL A 127 1.43 -6.91 9.00
CA VAL A 127 2.30 -8.11 8.95
C VAL A 127 3.49 -8.02 9.93
N GLY A 128 3.67 -6.89 10.60
CA GLY A 128 4.72 -6.68 11.59
C GLY A 128 4.38 -7.29 12.95
N ASN A 129 5.38 -7.44 13.81
CA ASN A 129 5.20 -7.94 15.18
C ASN A 129 4.44 -6.98 16.10
N GLN A 130 4.33 -5.71 15.71
CA GLN A 130 3.65 -4.67 16.50
C GLN A 130 2.13 -4.85 16.51
N LEU A 131 1.51 -5.41 15.44
CA LEU A 131 0.08 -5.69 15.46
C LEU A 131 -0.18 -6.88 16.40
N SER A 132 -0.89 -6.62 17.49
CA SER A 132 -1.24 -7.63 18.49
C SER A 132 -2.62 -7.35 19.07
N ALA A 133 -3.24 -8.35 19.71
CA ALA A 133 -4.53 -8.16 20.36
C ALA A 133 -4.46 -7.16 21.52
N PRO A 134 -3.42 -7.13 22.36
CA PRO A 134 -3.23 -6.07 23.36
C PRO A 134 -3.12 -4.67 22.75
N TYR A 135 -2.36 -4.51 21.65
CA TYR A 135 -2.27 -3.24 20.93
C TYR A 135 -3.64 -2.76 20.44
N LEU A 136 -4.40 -3.66 19.79
CA LEU A 136 -5.75 -3.30 19.32
C LEU A 136 -6.70 -3.04 20.49
N ALA A 137 -6.57 -3.74 21.60
CA ALA A 137 -7.37 -3.48 22.80
C ALA A 137 -7.13 -2.07 23.35
N GLU A 138 -5.89 -1.61 23.36
CA GLU A 138 -5.55 -0.22 23.71
C GLU A 138 -6.23 0.78 22.78
N LYS A 139 -6.09 0.60 21.46
CA LYS A 139 -6.66 1.48 20.43
C LYS A 139 -8.18 1.45 20.36
N PHE A 140 -8.81 0.34 20.76
CA PHE A 140 -10.27 0.16 20.73
C PHE A 140 -10.94 0.47 22.06
N ARG A 141 -10.19 0.70 23.13
CA ARG A 141 -10.75 1.00 24.43
C ARG A 141 -11.72 2.18 24.35
N ASN A 142 -12.96 1.96 24.77
CA ASN A 142 -14.07 2.93 24.72
C ASN A 142 -14.41 3.48 23.33
N LYS A 143 -13.89 2.88 22.24
CA LYS A 143 -14.13 3.35 20.87
C LYS A 143 -15.56 2.98 20.44
N LYS A 144 -16.38 4.00 20.18
CA LYS A 144 -17.77 3.87 19.73
C LYS A 144 -17.90 3.71 18.19
N ALA A 145 -16.80 3.77 17.48
CA ALA A 145 -16.80 3.56 16.03
C ALA A 145 -17.13 2.10 15.69
N PRO A 146 -17.83 1.84 14.57
CA PRO A 146 -17.98 0.50 14.01
C PRO A 146 -16.61 -0.16 13.81
N LEU A 147 -16.53 -1.46 14.08
CA LEU A 147 -15.29 -2.21 13.99
C LEU A 147 -14.63 -2.08 12.60
N LYS A 148 -15.44 -2.17 11.53
CA LYS A 148 -14.93 -1.99 10.16
C LYS A 148 -14.25 -0.63 9.99
N SER A 149 -14.86 0.44 10.48
CA SER A 149 -14.28 1.79 10.38
C SER A 149 -13.00 1.92 11.21
N ALA A 150 -12.97 1.29 12.40
CA ALA A 150 -11.78 1.29 13.25
C ALA A 150 -10.61 0.52 12.62
N LEU A 151 -10.89 -0.59 11.90
CA LEU A 151 -9.86 -1.36 11.19
C LEU A 151 -9.37 -0.69 9.90
N LEU A 152 -10.18 0.18 9.29
CA LEU A 152 -9.81 0.98 8.12
C LEU A 152 -9.02 2.25 8.49
N ASP A 153 -8.99 2.60 9.77
CA ASP A 153 -8.26 3.75 10.28
C ASP A 153 -6.75 3.51 10.15
N GLN A 154 -6.14 4.21 9.19
CA GLN A 154 -4.71 4.04 8.87
C GLN A 154 -3.79 4.47 10.02
N SER A 155 -4.29 5.25 10.99
CA SER A 155 -3.54 5.60 12.20
C SER A 155 -3.51 4.45 13.23
N ILE A 156 -4.34 3.43 13.05
CA ILE A 156 -4.34 2.22 13.89
C ILE A 156 -3.59 1.10 13.17
N ILE A 157 -4.02 0.73 11.96
CA ILE A 157 -3.37 -0.30 11.14
C ILE A 157 -3.06 0.29 9.77
N ALA A 158 -1.80 0.53 9.51
CA ALA A 158 -1.36 1.10 8.24
C ALA A 158 -1.46 0.06 7.10
N GLY A 159 -1.97 0.48 5.95
CA GLY A 159 -2.02 -0.35 4.76
C GLY A 159 -3.20 -1.31 4.66
N LEU A 160 -3.96 -1.52 5.74
CA LEU A 160 -5.14 -2.40 5.69
C LEU A 160 -6.28 -1.73 4.93
N GLY A 161 -6.77 -2.37 3.86
CA GLY A 161 -7.81 -1.84 2.98
C GLY A 161 -9.12 -2.60 3.11
N ASN A 162 -10.16 -2.10 2.41
CA ASN A 162 -11.53 -2.62 2.53
C ASN A 162 -11.66 -4.12 2.25
N ILE A 163 -10.96 -4.64 1.24
CA ILE A 163 -11.01 -6.06 0.85
C ILE A 163 -10.54 -6.93 2.03
N TYR A 164 -9.35 -6.66 2.52
CA TYR A 164 -8.72 -7.46 3.58
C TYR A 164 -9.40 -7.27 4.94
N VAL A 165 -9.93 -6.08 5.23
CA VAL A 165 -10.75 -5.86 6.43
C VAL A 165 -12.00 -6.71 6.40
N CYS A 166 -12.73 -6.73 5.28
CA CYS A 166 -13.96 -7.52 5.16
C CYS A 166 -13.68 -9.02 5.29
N GLU A 167 -12.61 -9.50 4.64
CA GLU A 167 -12.21 -10.90 4.68
C GLU A 167 -11.78 -11.33 6.08
N ALA A 168 -10.91 -10.56 6.75
CA ALA A 168 -10.47 -10.85 8.11
C ALA A 168 -11.62 -10.85 9.12
N MET A 169 -12.57 -9.92 8.97
CA MET A 169 -13.77 -9.89 9.81
C MET A 169 -14.67 -11.10 9.57
N TRP A 170 -14.84 -11.53 8.32
CA TRP A 170 -15.61 -12.70 7.96
C TRP A 170 -15.01 -13.98 8.59
N ARG A 171 -13.69 -14.20 8.43
CA ARG A 171 -12.95 -15.33 9.02
C ARG A 171 -13.06 -15.34 10.56
N SER A 172 -13.04 -14.16 11.16
CA SER A 172 -13.16 -13.99 12.61
C SER A 172 -14.61 -14.01 13.11
N ARG A 173 -15.60 -14.16 12.23
CA ARG A 173 -17.04 -14.11 12.54
C ARG A 173 -17.45 -12.84 13.30
N LEU A 174 -16.95 -11.69 12.81
CA LEU A 174 -17.19 -10.38 13.39
C LEU A 174 -18.10 -9.54 12.50
N ALA A 175 -19.19 -9.04 13.06
CA ALA A 175 -20.10 -8.16 12.33
C ALA A 175 -19.46 -6.78 12.13
N PRO A 176 -19.54 -6.18 10.91
CA PRO A 176 -18.89 -4.91 10.58
C PRO A 176 -19.43 -3.72 11.37
N LYS A 177 -20.69 -3.77 11.80
CA LYS A 177 -21.34 -2.72 12.58
C LYS A 177 -21.14 -2.83 14.09
N ARG A 178 -20.53 -3.93 14.57
CA ARG A 178 -20.16 -4.08 15.98
C ARG A 178 -19.25 -2.92 16.41
N LEU A 179 -19.44 -2.39 17.61
CA LEU A 179 -18.55 -1.34 18.11
C LEU A 179 -17.17 -1.93 18.44
N ALA A 180 -16.10 -1.23 18.04
CA ALA A 180 -14.74 -1.70 18.28
C ALA A 180 -14.46 -1.89 19.79
N GLY A 181 -14.96 -1.00 20.64
CA GLY A 181 -14.80 -1.07 22.08
C GLY A 181 -15.47 -2.30 22.73
N GLU A 182 -16.44 -2.94 22.09
CA GLU A 182 -17.05 -4.18 22.61
C GLU A 182 -16.11 -5.39 22.56
N LEU A 183 -15.02 -5.30 21.81
CA LEU A 183 -13.98 -6.33 21.75
C LEU A 183 -12.96 -6.22 22.87
N VAL A 184 -13.14 -5.26 23.78
CA VAL A 184 -12.28 -5.00 24.93
C VAL A 184 -13.06 -5.18 26.21
N THR A 185 -12.44 -5.75 27.24
CA THR A 185 -13.03 -5.87 28.57
C THR A 185 -13.02 -4.50 29.29
N LYS A 186 -13.80 -4.36 30.37
CA LYS A 186 -13.76 -3.14 31.20
C LYS A 186 -12.36 -2.86 31.77
N ALA A 187 -11.58 -3.92 32.05
CA ALA A 187 -10.20 -3.82 32.50
C ALA A 187 -9.20 -3.44 31.41
N GLY A 188 -9.63 -3.38 30.12
CA GLY A 188 -8.76 -3.02 29.00
C GLY A 188 -8.08 -4.22 28.31
N HIS A 189 -8.43 -5.44 28.67
CA HIS A 189 -7.87 -6.65 28.04
C HIS A 189 -8.63 -7.01 26.76
N PRO A 190 -7.95 -7.61 25.75
CA PRO A 190 -8.62 -8.12 24.56
C PRO A 190 -9.60 -9.25 24.93
N ARG A 191 -10.73 -9.31 24.25
CA ARG A 191 -11.61 -10.47 24.29
C ARG A 191 -11.18 -11.48 23.24
N GLU A 192 -11.53 -12.75 23.42
CA GLU A 192 -11.23 -13.87 22.51
C GLU A 192 -11.46 -13.53 21.01
N LYS A 193 -12.53 -12.80 20.69
CA LYS A 193 -12.81 -12.40 19.32
C LYS A 193 -11.77 -11.42 18.74
N LEU A 194 -11.15 -10.58 19.58
CA LEU A 194 -10.07 -9.71 19.17
C LEU A 194 -8.77 -10.49 19.00
N GLU A 195 -8.54 -11.48 19.82
CA GLU A 195 -7.39 -12.38 19.71
C GLU A 195 -7.43 -13.19 18.41
N ARG A 196 -8.64 -13.62 17.96
CA ARG A 196 -8.81 -14.31 16.67
C ARG A 196 -8.67 -13.41 15.46
N LEU A 197 -8.96 -12.12 15.59
CA LEU A 197 -8.91 -11.16 14.48
C LEU A 197 -7.48 -10.90 14.02
N VAL A 198 -6.52 -10.85 14.92
CA VAL A 198 -5.11 -10.53 14.58
C VAL A 198 -4.49 -11.60 13.67
N PRO A 199 -4.54 -12.91 13.99
CA PRO A 199 -4.09 -13.94 13.06
C PRO A 199 -4.82 -13.87 11.70
N ALA A 200 -6.14 -13.71 11.72
CA ALA A 200 -6.92 -13.63 10.47
C ALA A 200 -6.49 -12.47 9.56
N ILE A 201 -6.13 -11.32 10.12
CA ILE A 201 -5.58 -10.20 9.33
C ILE A 201 -4.25 -10.61 8.66
N ARG A 202 -3.37 -11.28 9.41
CA ARG A 202 -2.06 -11.71 8.88
C ARG A 202 -2.20 -12.77 7.79
N GLU A 203 -3.06 -13.76 8.01
CA GLU A 203 -3.35 -14.83 7.04
C GLU A 203 -3.89 -14.28 5.73
N VAL A 204 -4.90 -13.41 5.79
CA VAL A 204 -5.48 -12.78 4.59
C VAL A 204 -4.43 -12.02 3.79
N ILE A 205 -3.53 -11.30 4.46
CA ILE A 205 -2.48 -10.55 3.77
C ILE A 205 -1.41 -11.49 3.22
N ALA A 206 -1.01 -12.53 3.96
CA ALA A 206 -0.04 -13.52 3.49
C ALA A 206 -0.53 -14.23 2.22
N GLU A 207 -1.77 -14.71 2.22
CA GLU A 207 -2.40 -15.32 1.05
C GLU A 207 -2.48 -14.33 -0.15
N ALA A 208 -2.78 -13.07 0.12
CA ALA A 208 -2.81 -12.06 -0.94
C ALA A 208 -1.41 -11.77 -1.52
N ILE A 209 -0.37 -11.82 -0.71
CA ILE A 209 1.02 -11.68 -1.16
C ILE A 209 1.41 -12.89 -2.03
N GLU A 210 1.09 -14.11 -1.58
CA GLU A 210 1.33 -15.34 -2.36
C GLU A 210 0.61 -15.33 -3.71
N ALA A 211 -0.62 -14.82 -3.75
CA ALA A 211 -1.39 -14.68 -4.98
C ALA A 211 -0.93 -13.52 -5.89
N GLY A 212 0.10 -12.75 -5.49
CA GLY A 212 0.58 -11.59 -6.24
C GLY A 212 -0.33 -10.36 -6.17
N GLY A 213 -1.23 -10.31 -5.20
CA GLY A 213 -2.18 -9.23 -4.98
C GLY A 213 -3.64 -9.65 -5.17
N SER A 214 -4.56 -8.68 -5.03
CA SER A 214 -5.99 -8.88 -5.29
C SER A 214 -6.43 -8.05 -6.49
N SER A 215 -7.11 -8.68 -7.45
CA SER A 215 -7.83 -7.99 -8.52
C SER A 215 -9.32 -8.00 -8.22
N LEU A 216 -10.00 -6.85 -8.36
CA LEU A 216 -11.44 -6.83 -8.43
C LEU A 216 -11.83 -7.37 -9.81
N ARG A 217 -12.73 -8.36 -9.82
CA ARG A 217 -13.46 -8.72 -11.04
C ARG A 217 -14.65 -7.77 -11.12
N ASP A 218 -14.70 -6.98 -12.18
CA ASP A 218 -15.90 -6.21 -12.55
C ASP A 218 -16.95 -7.16 -13.12
#